data_45401e55f084684d3cabedd7a2806c1e
#
_entry.id   45401e55f084684d3cabedd7a2806c1e
#
_cell.length_a   1.000
_cell.length_b   1.000
_cell.length_c   1.000
_cell.angle_alpha   90.00
_cell.angle_beta   90.00
_cell.angle_gamma   90.00
#
_symmetry.space_group_name_H-M   'P 1'
#
loop_
_entity.id
_entity.type
_entity.pdbx_description
1 polymer ?
#
loop_
_entity_poly.entity_id
_entity_poly.type
_entity_poly.pdbx_seq_one_letter_code
_entity_poly.pdbx_strand_id
1 'polypeptide(L)'
;PQAGSEAPNLRTRAELRDGRWVLNGAKQFVSNGRRAGLAIVFAVTDATLGKKGISAFLVPTNTPGFRIDRSEHKMGIRASDTCAITLDDCSIPAANLLGERGKGLSIALSNLEGGRIGIAAQAVGIARAAFEAALLYSRERVQFDKPIGEHQSIANLLADMHTQINAARLLTLHAARLRSAGQPCLSEASQAKLFASEMAERVCSKALQIHGGYGYLEDFPVQRYYRDARITQIYEGASEIQRLLIARELKHYAL
;
A
#
# COMPACT_ATOMS: atom_id res chain seq x y z
N PRO A 1 -2.36 -14.30 -9.19
CA PRO A 1 -2.61 -14.90 -7.87
C PRO A 1 -1.36 -15.49 -7.20
N GLN A 2 -0.37 -15.99 -7.98
CA GLN A 2 0.83 -16.67 -7.44
C GLN A 2 1.98 -15.72 -7.09
N ALA A 3 1.97 -14.49 -7.60
CA ALA A 3 3.03 -13.50 -7.40
C ALA A 3 2.54 -12.40 -6.44
N GLY A 4 2.77 -12.59 -5.15
CA GLY A 4 2.59 -11.57 -4.13
C GLY A 4 3.91 -10.88 -3.82
N SER A 5 4.49 -11.17 -2.64
CA SER A 5 5.81 -10.64 -2.25
C SER A 5 6.93 -11.06 -3.20
N GLU A 6 6.80 -12.20 -3.87
CA GLU A 6 7.70 -12.66 -4.92
C GLU A 6 7.21 -12.16 -6.30
N ALA A 7 7.31 -10.86 -6.54
CA ALA A 7 6.82 -10.22 -7.77
C ALA A 7 7.33 -10.87 -9.08
N PRO A 8 8.57 -11.40 -9.17
CA PRO A 8 9.05 -12.06 -10.40
C PRO A 8 8.36 -13.38 -10.74
N ASN A 9 7.64 -14.02 -9.80
CA ASN A 9 6.96 -15.31 -10.01
C ASN A 9 5.57 -15.14 -10.66
N LEU A 10 5.38 -14.11 -11.46
CA LEU A 10 4.12 -13.89 -12.17
C LEU A 10 3.96 -14.88 -13.34
N ARG A 11 2.72 -15.29 -13.61
CA ARG A 11 2.39 -16.30 -14.65
C ARG A 11 1.61 -15.75 -15.84
N THR A 12 1.18 -14.50 -15.80
CA THR A 12 0.57 -13.83 -16.96
C THR A 12 1.58 -13.80 -18.09
N ARG A 13 1.18 -14.20 -19.28
CA ARG A 13 2.03 -14.26 -20.48
C ARG A 13 1.61 -13.23 -21.51
N ALA A 14 2.54 -12.78 -22.32
CA ALA A 14 2.30 -11.93 -23.47
C ALA A 14 3.13 -12.46 -24.66
N GLU A 15 2.45 -12.75 -25.75
CA GLU A 15 3.05 -13.23 -26.98
C GLU A 15 2.82 -12.23 -28.11
N LEU A 16 3.85 -11.99 -28.92
CA LEU A 16 3.71 -11.12 -30.10
C LEU A 16 3.26 -11.98 -31.27
N ARG A 17 2.04 -11.72 -31.80
CA ARG A 17 1.42 -12.41 -32.93
C ARG A 17 0.91 -11.34 -33.91
N ASP A 18 1.29 -11.43 -35.14
CA ASP A 18 0.84 -10.55 -36.25
C ASP A 18 0.91 -9.04 -35.89
N GLY A 19 2.00 -8.60 -35.27
CA GLY A 19 2.20 -7.21 -34.88
C GLY A 19 1.38 -6.74 -33.68
N ARG A 20 0.78 -7.66 -32.92
CA ARG A 20 -0.01 -7.37 -31.72
C ARG A 20 0.45 -8.23 -30.55
N TRP A 21 0.39 -7.68 -29.34
CA TRP A 21 0.60 -8.44 -28.12
C TRP A 21 -0.71 -9.11 -27.69
N VAL A 22 -0.69 -10.41 -27.49
CA VAL A 22 -1.80 -11.21 -26.95
C VAL A 22 -1.46 -11.58 -25.51
N LEU A 23 -2.25 -11.07 -24.56
CA LEU A 23 -2.04 -11.28 -23.14
C LEU A 23 -3.02 -12.32 -22.60
N ASN A 24 -2.48 -13.28 -21.82
CA ASN A 24 -3.25 -14.33 -21.16
C ASN A 24 -2.83 -14.51 -19.71
N GLY A 25 -3.81 -14.60 -18.79
CA GLY A 25 -3.58 -14.83 -17.37
C GLY A 25 -4.55 -14.11 -16.46
N ALA A 26 -4.26 -14.13 -15.16
CA ALA A 26 -5.10 -13.49 -14.15
C ALA A 26 -4.29 -12.54 -13.25
N LYS A 27 -4.96 -11.50 -12.76
CA LYS A 27 -4.44 -10.57 -11.76
C LYS A 27 -5.38 -10.50 -10.58
N GLN A 28 -4.80 -10.45 -9.37
CA GLN A 28 -5.54 -10.37 -8.12
C GLN A 28 -5.24 -9.05 -7.41
N PHE A 29 -6.21 -8.54 -6.66
CA PHE A 29 -6.11 -7.32 -5.86
C PHE A 29 -5.74 -6.07 -6.66
N VAL A 30 -6.33 -5.92 -7.84
CA VAL A 30 -6.10 -4.75 -8.70
C VAL A 30 -6.95 -3.59 -8.20
N SER A 31 -6.29 -2.55 -7.67
CA SER A 31 -6.95 -1.33 -7.21
C SER A 31 -7.56 -0.56 -8.38
N ASN A 32 -8.75 0.01 -8.16
CA ASN A 32 -9.51 0.78 -9.14
C ASN A 32 -9.84 0.02 -10.44
N GLY A 33 -9.86 -1.30 -10.40
CA GLY A 33 -10.06 -2.14 -11.58
C GLY A 33 -11.34 -1.84 -12.35
N ARG A 34 -12.44 -1.50 -11.66
CA ARG A 34 -13.73 -1.14 -12.29
C ARG A 34 -13.75 0.25 -12.90
N ARG A 35 -12.95 1.17 -12.39
CA ARG A 35 -13.02 2.60 -12.71
C ARG A 35 -11.90 3.04 -13.63
N ALA A 36 -10.82 2.27 -13.71
CA ALA A 36 -9.69 2.58 -14.55
C ALA A 36 -10.05 2.46 -16.04
N GLY A 37 -9.68 3.46 -16.84
CA GLY A 37 -9.74 3.37 -18.29
C GLY A 37 -8.50 2.71 -18.89
N LEU A 38 -7.41 2.62 -18.12
CA LEU A 38 -6.12 2.05 -18.52
C LEU A 38 -5.52 1.25 -17.37
N ALA A 39 -4.97 0.08 -17.68
CA ALA A 39 -4.23 -0.76 -16.74
C ALA A 39 -2.76 -0.90 -17.19
N ILE A 40 -1.83 -0.82 -16.25
CA ILE A 40 -0.44 -1.26 -16.46
C ILE A 40 -0.37 -2.73 -16.09
N VAL A 41 -0.07 -3.58 -17.08
CA VAL A 41 -0.03 -5.03 -16.92
C VAL A 41 1.40 -5.54 -17.11
N PHE A 42 1.90 -6.26 -16.10
CA PHE A 42 3.19 -6.96 -16.21
C PHE A 42 2.93 -8.40 -16.63
N ALA A 43 3.67 -8.84 -17.67
CA ALA A 43 3.54 -10.20 -18.22
C ALA A 43 4.90 -10.76 -18.65
N VAL A 44 5.01 -12.08 -18.65
CA VAL A 44 6.18 -12.80 -19.16
C VAL A 44 6.14 -12.80 -20.68
N THR A 45 7.15 -12.23 -21.30
CA THR A 45 7.37 -12.23 -22.76
C THR A 45 8.44 -13.23 -23.18
N ASP A 46 9.24 -13.71 -22.24
CA ASP A 46 10.24 -14.76 -22.45
C ASP A 46 10.54 -15.48 -21.12
N ALA A 47 10.05 -16.71 -21.00
CA ALA A 47 10.22 -17.48 -19.77
C ALA A 47 11.67 -17.94 -19.55
N THR A 48 12.47 -18.04 -20.60
CA THR A 48 13.89 -18.51 -20.52
C THR A 48 14.78 -17.50 -19.85
N LEU A 49 14.43 -16.22 -19.87
CA LEU A 49 15.20 -15.10 -19.32
C LEU A 49 14.87 -14.81 -17.84
N GLY A 50 13.96 -15.58 -17.21
CA GLY A 50 13.57 -15.39 -15.83
C GLY A 50 13.10 -13.94 -15.56
N LYS A 51 13.73 -13.26 -14.60
CA LYS A 51 13.38 -11.87 -14.22
C LYS A 51 13.52 -10.86 -15.39
N LYS A 52 14.42 -11.11 -16.33
CA LYS A 52 14.64 -10.28 -17.51
C LYS A 52 13.65 -10.58 -18.65
N GLY A 53 12.80 -11.57 -18.49
CA GLY A 53 11.75 -11.92 -19.44
C GLY A 53 10.41 -11.26 -19.16
N ILE A 54 10.31 -10.37 -18.17
CA ILE A 54 9.08 -9.68 -17.80
C ILE A 54 9.02 -8.32 -18.49
N SER A 55 7.90 -8.02 -19.15
CA SER A 55 7.62 -6.74 -19.82
C SER A 55 6.39 -6.07 -19.21
N ALA A 56 6.24 -4.76 -19.44
CA ALA A 56 5.11 -3.96 -19.01
C ALA A 56 4.28 -3.51 -20.21
N PHE A 57 2.97 -3.44 -20.07
CA PHE A 57 2.03 -3.11 -21.13
C PHE A 57 0.99 -2.11 -20.68
N LEU A 58 0.61 -1.18 -21.55
CA LEU A 58 -0.52 -0.29 -21.40
C LEU A 58 -1.76 -0.96 -22.00
N VAL A 59 -2.70 -1.40 -21.19
CA VAL A 59 -3.88 -2.13 -21.61
C VAL A 59 -5.13 -1.28 -21.33
N PRO A 60 -5.81 -0.74 -22.37
CA PRO A 60 -7.13 -0.13 -22.19
C PRO A 60 -8.10 -1.16 -21.61
N THR A 61 -8.83 -0.78 -20.57
CA THR A 61 -9.68 -1.76 -19.84
C THR A 61 -10.93 -2.18 -20.60
N ASN A 62 -11.26 -1.49 -21.68
CA ASN A 62 -12.31 -1.86 -22.64
C ASN A 62 -11.83 -2.80 -23.76
N THR A 63 -10.57 -3.24 -23.74
CA THR A 63 -10.03 -4.18 -24.73
C THR A 63 -10.76 -5.52 -24.62
N PRO A 64 -11.22 -6.12 -25.74
CA PRO A 64 -11.77 -7.48 -25.73
C PRO A 64 -10.82 -8.45 -25.04
N GLY A 65 -11.37 -9.31 -24.17
CA GLY A 65 -10.57 -10.25 -23.37
C GLY A 65 -10.05 -9.67 -22.04
N PHE A 66 -10.15 -8.37 -21.77
CA PHE A 66 -9.96 -7.81 -20.44
C PHE A 66 -11.28 -7.92 -19.67
N ARG A 67 -11.32 -8.75 -18.63
CA ARG A 67 -12.55 -8.97 -17.84
C ARG A 67 -12.28 -8.70 -16.37
N ILE A 68 -13.24 -8.03 -15.73
CA ILE A 68 -13.30 -7.91 -14.27
C ILE A 68 -14.16 -9.04 -13.75
N ASP A 69 -13.56 -10.00 -13.07
CA ASP A 69 -14.26 -11.19 -12.59
C ASP A 69 -15.11 -10.88 -11.36
N ARG A 70 -14.51 -10.14 -10.40
CA ARG A 70 -15.21 -9.72 -9.18
C ARG A 70 -14.54 -8.51 -8.53
N SER A 71 -15.30 -7.79 -7.71
CA SER A 71 -14.79 -6.84 -6.73
C SER A 71 -14.73 -7.50 -5.36
N GLU A 72 -13.64 -7.30 -4.65
CA GLU A 72 -13.42 -7.92 -3.34
C GLU A 72 -14.14 -7.16 -2.23
N HIS A 73 -14.80 -7.89 -1.33
CA HIS A 73 -15.35 -7.35 -0.08
C HIS A 73 -14.23 -7.27 0.95
N LYS A 74 -13.84 -6.06 1.32
CA LYS A 74 -12.65 -5.82 2.14
C LYS A 74 -12.99 -5.43 3.57
N MET A 75 -12.09 -5.71 4.49
CA MET A 75 -12.15 -5.27 5.89
C MET A 75 -12.18 -3.75 6.01
N GLY A 76 -11.28 -3.06 5.29
CA GLY A 76 -11.10 -1.60 5.28
C GLY A 76 -10.85 -1.06 3.86
N ILE A 77 -10.61 0.26 3.77
CA ILE A 77 -10.43 1.00 2.50
C ILE A 77 -11.54 0.63 1.51
N ARG A 78 -12.78 0.55 2.00
CA ARG A 78 -13.92 0.04 1.21
C ARG A 78 -14.32 0.97 0.07
N ALA A 79 -14.00 2.26 0.17
CA ALA A 79 -14.28 3.25 -0.87
C ALA A 79 -13.43 3.08 -2.14
N SER A 80 -12.26 2.43 -2.03
CA SER A 80 -11.42 2.04 -3.17
C SER A 80 -11.79 0.64 -3.61
N ASP A 81 -12.26 0.44 -4.84
CA ASP A 81 -12.51 -0.90 -5.35
C ASP A 81 -11.20 -1.68 -5.56
N THR A 82 -11.27 -2.97 -5.40
CA THR A 82 -10.16 -3.90 -5.58
C THR A 82 -10.68 -5.13 -6.28
N CYS A 83 -10.14 -5.45 -7.45
CA CYS A 83 -10.72 -6.42 -8.35
C CYS A 83 -9.80 -7.62 -8.61
N ALA A 84 -10.41 -8.76 -8.94
CA ALA A 84 -9.79 -9.83 -9.70
C ALA A 84 -10.04 -9.58 -11.20
N ILE A 85 -9.01 -9.76 -12.02
CA ILE A 85 -9.05 -9.53 -13.46
C ILE A 85 -8.54 -10.76 -14.19
N THR A 86 -9.23 -11.15 -15.26
CA THR A 86 -8.77 -12.15 -16.22
C THR A 86 -8.46 -11.47 -17.56
N LEU A 87 -7.33 -11.86 -18.13
CA LEU A 87 -6.92 -11.56 -19.50
C LEU A 87 -7.05 -12.86 -20.32
N ASP A 88 -7.90 -12.85 -21.33
CA ASP A 88 -8.26 -13.99 -22.16
C ASP A 88 -8.14 -13.59 -23.63
N ASP A 89 -7.03 -13.98 -24.26
CA ASP A 89 -6.62 -13.54 -25.58
C ASP A 89 -6.75 -12.00 -25.76
N CYS A 90 -6.41 -11.26 -24.70
CA CYS A 90 -6.48 -9.81 -24.68
C CYS A 90 -5.44 -9.20 -25.62
N SER A 91 -5.89 -8.79 -26.82
CA SER A 91 -5.02 -8.34 -27.90
C SER A 91 -4.89 -6.83 -27.94
N ILE A 92 -3.64 -6.32 -27.84
CA ILE A 92 -3.31 -4.90 -27.88
C ILE A 92 -2.26 -4.60 -28.95
N PRO A 93 -2.19 -3.37 -29.49
CA PRO A 93 -1.14 -2.98 -30.45
C PRO A 93 0.28 -3.18 -29.92
N ALA A 94 1.23 -3.48 -30.79
CA ALA A 94 2.65 -3.60 -30.42
C ALA A 94 3.18 -2.34 -29.71
N ALA A 95 2.72 -1.16 -30.09
CA ALA A 95 3.09 0.13 -29.51
C ALA A 95 2.66 0.30 -28.05
N ASN A 96 1.78 -0.54 -27.53
CA ASN A 96 1.36 -0.52 -26.12
C ASN A 96 2.38 -1.17 -25.17
N LEU A 97 3.53 -1.62 -25.65
CA LEU A 97 4.67 -1.99 -24.82
C LEU A 97 5.18 -0.76 -24.08
N LEU A 98 5.19 -0.78 -22.76
CA LEU A 98 5.71 0.30 -21.93
C LEU A 98 7.22 0.10 -21.71
N GLY A 99 8.01 1.01 -22.28
CA GLY A 99 9.47 0.90 -22.28
C GLY A 99 9.97 -0.20 -23.22
N GLU A 100 11.03 -0.90 -22.82
CA GLU A 100 11.65 -1.96 -23.60
C GLU A 100 11.16 -3.35 -23.18
N ARG A 101 11.14 -4.30 -24.12
CA ARG A 101 10.88 -5.71 -23.82
C ARG A 101 11.89 -6.24 -22.80
N GLY A 102 11.38 -6.93 -21.77
CA GLY A 102 12.22 -7.50 -20.70
C GLY A 102 12.57 -6.51 -19.57
N LYS A 103 12.17 -5.24 -19.65
CA LYS A 103 12.41 -4.22 -18.62
C LYS A 103 11.22 -4.00 -17.65
N GLY A 104 10.17 -4.78 -17.77
CA GLY A 104 8.96 -4.60 -16.95
C GLY A 104 9.22 -4.69 -15.45
N LEU A 105 10.07 -5.62 -15.00
CA LEU A 105 10.37 -5.74 -13.56
C LEU A 105 11.11 -4.49 -13.04
N SER A 106 12.05 -3.91 -13.79
CA SER A 106 12.75 -2.68 -13.38
C SER A 106 11.78 -1.50 -13.29
N ILE A 107 10.83 -1.38 -14.23
CA ILE A 107 9.76 -0.38 -14.19
C ILE A 107 8.91 -0.55 -12.93
N ALA A 108 8.51 -1.78 -12.59
CA ALA A 108 7.74 -2.06 -11.37
C ALA A 108 8.51 -1.65 -10.11
N LEU A 109 9.77 -2.07 -9.98
CA LEU A 109 10.58 -1.83 -8.79
C LEU A 109 10.90 -0.35 -8.56
N SER A 110 11.13 0.43 -9.63
CA SER A 110 11.40 1.88 -9.52
C SER A 110 10.19 2.65 -8.97
N ASN A 111 8.97 2.18 -9.24
CA ASN A 111 7.75 2.81 -8.73
C ASN A 111 7.45 2.42 -7.27
N LEU A 112 7.85 1.22 -6.83
CA LEU A 112 7.57 0.74 -5.47
C LEU A 112 8.26 1.59 -4.38
N GLU A 113 9.39 2.20 -4.66
CA GLU A 113 10.07 3.09 -3.71
C GLU A 113 9.21 4.31 -3.36
N GLY A 114 8.63 4.97 -4.39
CA GLY A 114 7.67 6.06 -4.20
C GLY A 114 6.37 5.59 -3.56
N GLY A 115 5.88 4.42 -3.94
CA GLY A 115 4.70 3.80 -3.35
C GLY A 115 4.83 3.62 -1.84
N ARG A 116 5.98 3.16 -1.34
CA ARG A 116 6.25 3.02 0.10
C ARG A 116 6.13 4.34 0.86
N ILE A 117 6.68 5.43 0.32
CA ILE A 117 6.55 6.76 0.91
C ILE A 117 5.08 7.20 0.94
N GLY A 118 4.34 6.95 -0.14
CA GLY A 118 2.90 7.22 -0.23
C GLY A 118 2.09 6.47 0.84
N ILE A 119 2.39 5.17 1.06
CA ILE A 119 1.71 4.38 2.10
C ILE A 119 2.13 4.81 3.50
N ALA A 120 3.38 5.21 3.72
CA ALA A 120 3.80 5.80 4.99
C ALA A 120 3.00 7.07 5.30
N ALA A 121 2.83 7.96 4.31
CA ALA A 121 2.03 9.17 4.45
C ALA A 121 0.55 8.87 4.72
N GLN A 122 -0.03 7.89 4.02
CA GLN A 122 -1.40 7.41 4.27
C GLN A 122 -1.57 6.91 5.70
N ALA A 123 -0.65 6.06 6.18
CA ALA A 123 -0.67 5.52 7.54
C ALA A 123 -0.58 6.62 8.60
N VAL A 124 0.30 7.61 8.41
CA VAL A 124 0.39 8.81 9.27
C VAL A 124 -0.93 9.57 9.26
N GLY A 125 -1.56 9.76 8.11
CA GLY A 125 -2.85 10.46 8.00
C GLY A 125 -3.98 9.75 8.74
N ILE A 126 -4.09 8.42 8.60
CA ILE A 126 -5.09 7.61 9.32
C ILE A 126 -4.86 7.67 10.84
N ALA A 127 -3.61 7.49 11.28
CA ALA A 127 -3.26 7.56 12.69
C ALA A 127 -3.55 8.93 13.31
N ARG A 128 -3.25 10.01 12.58
CA ARG A 128 -3.56 11.37 12.99
C ARG A 128 -5.06 11.60 13.16
N ALA A 129 -5.88 11.17 12.20
CA ALA A 129 -7.33 11.28 12.29
C ALA A 129 -7.90 10.50 13.48
N ALA A 130 -7.37 9.30 13.75
CA ALA A 130 -7.76 8.50 14.91
C ALA A 130 -7.37 9.19 16.23
N PHE A 131 -6.17 9.76 16.30
CA PHE A 131 -5.69 10.52 17.46
C PHE A 131 -6.55 11.76 17.72
N GLU A 132 -6.83 12.56 16.69
CA GLU A 132 -7.63 13.78 16.81
C GLU A 132 -9.05 13.46 17.31
N ALA A 133 -9.67 12.39 16.81
CA ALA A 133 -10.98 11.92 17.29
C ALA A 133 -10.91 11.49 18.77
N ALA A 134 -9.89 10.74 19.17
CA ALA A 134 -9.71 10.29 20.55
C ALA A 134 -9.42 11.46 21.50
N LEU A 135 -8.63 12.45 21.06
CA LEU A 135 -8.31 13.63 21.83
C LEU A 135 -9.59 14.47 22.10
N LEU A 136 -10.41 14.68 21.06
CA LEU A 136 -11.68 15.39 21.19
C LEU A 136 -12.62 14.68 22.16
N TYR A 137 -12.85 13.38 21.92
CA TYR A 137 -13.71 12.55 22.78
C TYR A 137 -13.25 12.56 24.25
N SER A 138 -11.94 12.52 24.47
CA SER A 138 -11.37 12.51 25.84
C SER A 138 -11.62 13.79 26.63
N ARG A 139 -11.86 14.91 25.94
CA ARG A 139 -12.20 16.22 26.55
C ARG A 139 -13.69 16.35 26.87
N GLU A 140 -14.53 15.67 26.12
CA GLU A 140 -16.01 15.77 26.23
C GLU A 140 -16.58 14.68 27.16
N ARG A 141 -16.03 13.48 27.10
CA ARG A 141 -16.51 12.34 27.89
C ARG A 141 -16.13 12.48 29.35
N VAL A 142 -17.12 12.48 30.22
CA VAL A 142 -16.92 12.55 31.69
C VAL A 142 -17.14 11.17 32.29
N GLN A 143 -16.18 10.73 33.12
CA GLN A 143 -16.29 9.57 34.03
C GLN A 143 -15.48 9.87 35.29
N PHE A 144 -15.96 9.40 36.44
CA PHE A 144 -15.36 9.69 37.75
C PHE A 144 -15.23 11.22 37.98
N ASP A 145 -16.33 11.93 37.68
CA ASP A 145 -16.55 13.36 37.89
C ASP A 145 -15.60 14.33 37.15
N LYS A 146 -14.89 13.86 36.12
CA LYS A 146 -14.02 14.69 35.29
C LYS A 146 -13.90 14.16 33.85
N PRO A 147 -13.47 15.00 32.89
CA PRO A 147 -13.13 14.53 31.55
C PRO A 147 -12.13 13.39 31.58
N ILE A 148 -12.35 12.36 30.75
CA ILE A 148 -11.50 11.18 30.79
C ILE A 148 -10.04 11.49 30.41
N GLY A 149 -9.78 12.54 29.63
CA GLY A 149 -8.43 13.02 29.29
C GLY A 149 -7.61 13.50 30.48
N GLU A 150 -8.26 13.81 31.60
CA GLU A 150 -7.58 14.22 32.87
C GLU A 150 -7.14 13.04 33.74
N HIS A 151 -7.54 11.81 33.36
CA HIS A 151 -7.00 10.61 34.00
C HIS A 151 -5.62 10.29 33.43
N GLN A 152 -4.64 10.10 34.31
CA GLN A 152 -3.24 9.88 33.93
C GLN A 152 -3.06 8.75 32.91
N SER A 153 -3.82 7.67 33.02
CA SER A 153 -3.78 6.55 32.07
C SER A 153 -4.15 6.95 30.65
N ILE A 154 -5.18 7.81 30.48
CA ILE A 154 -5.60 8.31 29.18
C ILE A 154 -4.63 9.38 28.69
N ALA A 155 -4.19 10.29 29.54
CA ALA A 155 -3.20 11.31 29.19
C ALA A 155 -1.89 10.69 28.68
N ASN A 156 -1.40 9.62 29.31
CA ASN A 156 -0.22 8.89 28.87
C ASN A 156 -0.42 8.23 27.50
N LEU A 157 -1.58 7.62 27.26
CA LEU A 157 -1.91 7.05 25.95
C LEU A 157 -1.89 8.11 24.85
N LEU A 158 -2.48 9.28 25.10
CA LEU A 158 -2.50 10.39 24.14
C LEU A 158 -1.09 10.94 23.88
N ALA A 159 -0.26 11.08 24.91
CA ALA A 159 1.13 11.53 24.75
C ALA A 159 1.95 10.55 23.90
N ASP A 160 1.83 9.24 24.13
CA ASP A 160 2.46 8.18 23.35
C ASP A 160 2.02 8.21 21.88
N MET A 161 0.71 8.32 21.64
CA MET A 161 0.14 8.37 20.29
C MET A 161 0.69 9.56 19.53
N HIS A 162 0.69 10.74 20.13
CA HIS A 162 1.20 11.98 19.53
C HIS A 162 2.69 11.87 19.18
N THR A 163 3.49 11.36 20.10
CA THR A 163 4.94 11.18 19.91
C THR A 163 5.22 10.22 18.75
N GLN A 164 4.53 9.07 18.68
CA GLN A 164 4.73 8.09 17.64
C GLN A 164 4.30 8.61 16.25
N ILE A 165 3.21 9.37 16.16
CA ILE A 165 2.76 10.01 14.92
C ILE A 165 3.82 11.00 14.42
N ASN A 166 4.38 11.83 15.31
CA ASN A 166 5.42 12.79 14.94
C ASN A 166 6.69 12.09 14.44
N ALA A 167 7.13 11.04 15.12
CA ALA A 167 8.27 10.24 14.67
C ALA A 167 8.04 9.62 13.27
N ALA A 168 6.88 9.02 13.05
CA ALA A 168 6.51 8.45 11.74
C ALA A 168 6.46 9.52 10.63
N ARG A 169 5.92 10.70 10.96
CA ARG A 169 5.85 11.84 10.03
C ARG A 169 7.25 12.32 9.64
N LEU A 170 8.16 12.44 10.57
CA LEU A 170 9.54 12.86 10.30
C LEU A 170 10.28 11.86 9.41
N LEU A 171 10.17 10.56 9.67
CA LEU A 171 10.73 9.51 8.80
C LEU A 171 10.15 9.59 7.40
N THR A 172 8.84 9.77 7.27
CA THR A 172 8.16 9.88 5.98
C THR A 172 8.64 11.11 5.19
N LEU A 173 8.74 12.26 5.85
CA LEU A 173 9.22 13.50 5.23
C LEU A 173 10.70 13.41 4.84
N HIS A 174 11.53 12.73 5.63
CA HIS A 174 12.93 12.51 5.30
C HIS A 174 13.07 11.70 4.01
N ALA A 175 12.40 10.55 3.92
CA ALA A 175 12.39 9.72 2.72
C ALA A 175 11.86 10.48 1.49
N ALA A 176 10.79 11.27 1.66
CA ALA A 176 10.23 12.09 0.59
C ALA A 176 11.20 13.16 0.09
N ARG A 177 11.95 13.81 0.98
CA ARG A 177 12.98 14.81 0.61
C ARG A 177 14.12 14.20 -0.20
N LEU A 178 14.64 13.05 0.23
CA LEU A 178 15.69 12.34 -0.51
C LEU A 178 15.21 12.01 -1.94
N ARG A 179 14.01 11.44 -2.06
CA ARG A 179 13.43 11.13 -3.38
C ARG A 179 13.25 12.37 -4.24
N SER A 180 12.74 13.46 -3.69
CA SER A 180 12.56 14.73 -4.43
C SER A 180 13.88 15.34 -4.88
N ALA A 181 14.97 15.08 -4.16
CA ALA A 181 16.32 15.48 -4.52
C ALA A 181 17.02 14.50 -5.50
N GLY A 182 16.31 13.47 -5.98
CA GLY A 182 16.89 12.44 -6.86
C GLY A 182 17.92 11.54 -6.19
N GLN A 183 17.96 11.52 -4.86
CA GLN A 183 18.91 10.71 -4.08
C GLN A 183 18.35 9.30 -3.84
N PRO A 184 19.21 8.25 -3.78
CA PRO A 184 18.80 6.93 -3.35
C PRO A 184 18.12 6.98 -1.98
N CYS A 185 16.95 6.35 -1.83
CA CYS A 185 16.19 6.38 -0.58
C CYS A 185 15.45 5.07 -0.27
N LEU A 186 15.94 3.94 -0.81
CA LEU A 186 15.30 2.64 -0.62
C LEU A 186 15.20 2.25 0.86
N SER A 187 16.26 2.46 1.63
CA SER A 187 16.32 2.17 3.06
C SER A 187 15.35 3.06 3.83
N GLU A 188 15.41 4.37 3.60
CA GLU A 188 14.58 5.37 4.29
C GLU A 188 13.09 5.22 3.96
N ALA A 189 12.77 4.95 2.69
CA ALA A 189 11.39 4.66 2.27
C ALA A 189 10.85 3.37 2.93
N SER A 190 11.70 2.35 3.06
CA SER A 190 11.34 1.10 3.73
C SER A 190 11.17 1.30 5.24
N GLN A 191 12.05 2.06 5.89
CA GLN A 191 11.95 2.41 7.32
C GLN A 191 10.70 3.24 7.59
N ALA A 192 10.43 4.26 6.77
CA ALA A 192 9.25 5.09 6.90
C ALA A 192 7.96 4.26 6.78
N LYS A 193 7.87 3.38 5.76
CA LYS A 193 6.70 2.53 5.55
C LYS A 193 6.51 1.53 6.68
N LEU A 194 7.56 0.86 7.12
CA LEU A 194 7.53 -0.11 8.20
C LEU A 194 7.04 0.56 9.50
N PHE A 195 7.71 1.63 9.91
CA PHE A 195 7.39 2.31 11.17
C PHE A 195 6.00 2.92 11.14
N ALA A 196 5.64 3.66 10.08
CA ALA A 196 4.35 4.35 9.98
C ALA A 196 3.17 3.37 9.96
N SER A 197 3.27 2.26 9.22
CA SER A 197 2.17 1.29 9.12
C SER A 197 1.92 0.54 10.44
N GLU A 198 2.97 0.13 11.14
CA GLU A 198 2.84 -0.53 12.44
C GLU A 198 2.39 0.45 13.53
N MET A 199 2.88 1.68 13.48
CA MET A 199 2.43 2.77 14.36
C MET A 199 0.94 3.05 14.17
N ALA A 200 0.46 3.15 12.92
CA ALA A 200 -0.93 3.47 12.64
C ALA A 200 -1.92 2.46 13.23
N GLU A 201 -1.62 1.16 13.15
CA GLU A 201 -2.46 0.14 13.78
C GLU A 201 -2.51 0.32 15.30
N ARG A 202 -1.35 0.52 15.96
CA ARG A 202 -1.28 0.74 17.41
C ARG A 202 -2.05 1.98 17.84
N VAL A 203 -1.90 3.09 17.12
CA VAL A 203 -2.59 4.34 17.40
C VAL A 203 -4.10 4.19 17.21
N CYS A 204 -4.55 3.59 16.11
CA CYS A 204 -5.97 3.37 15.87
C CYS A 204 -6.60 2.44 16.93
N SER A 205 -5.88 1.40 17.38
CA SER A 205 -6.32 0.53 18.46
C SER A 205 -6.46 1.30 19.78
N LYS A 206 -5.48 2.16 20.12
CA LYS A 206 -5.55 3.02 21.31
C LYS A 206 -6.70 4.06 21.22
N ALA A 207 -6.93 4.63 20.06
CA ALA A 207 -8.03 5.56 19.82
C ALA A 207 -9.40 4.88 20.05
N LEU A 208 -9.57 3.69 19.54
CA LEU A 208 -10.77 2.88 19.75
C LEU A 208 -10.94 2.57 21.25
N GLN A 209 -9.87 2.19 21.93
CA GLN A 209 -9.88 1.93 23.38
C GLN A 209 -10.28 3.14 24.21
N ILE A 210 -9.82 4.35 23.86
CA ILE A 210 -10.20 5.61 24.53
C ILE A 210 -11.70 5.88 24.41
N HIS A 211 -12.31 5.55 23.26
CA HIS A 211 -13.76 5.67 23.07
C HIS A 211 -14.57 4.61 23.85
N GLY A 212 -13.92 3.54 24.33
CA GLY A 212 -14.60 2.44 25.00
C GLY A 212 -15.65 1.77 24.11
N GLY A 213 -16.82 1.44 24.67
CA GLY A 213 -17.91 0.80 23.91
C GLY A 213 -18.38 1.60 22.70
N TYR A 214 -18.36 2.92 22.76
CA TYR A 214 -18.70 3.79 21.62
C TYR A 214 -17.74 3.65 20.46
N GLY A 215 -16.45 3.39 20.70
CA GLY A 215 -15.46 3.15 19.64
C GLY A 215 -15.72 1.90 18.80
N TYR A 216 -16.55 0.97 19.31
CA TYR A 216 -16.92 -0.27 18.63
C TYR A 216 -18.17 -0.13 17.75
N LEU A 217 -18.85 1.03 17.79
CA LEU A 217 -20.05 1.34 17.00
C LEU A 217 -19.67 1.99 15.66
N GLU A 218 -20.47 1.74 14.63
CA GLU A 218 -20.25 2.31 13.29
C GLU A 218 -20.50 3.84 13.25
N ASP A 219 -21.24 4.39 14.21
CA ASP A 219 -21.50 5.83 14.36
C ASP A 219 -20.21 6.64 14.64
N PHE A 220 -19.18 5.98 15.19
CA PHE A 220 -17.89 6.60 15.51
C PHE A 220 -16.83 6.21 14.48
N PRO A 221 -16.04 7.17 13.97
CA PRO A 221 -15.12 6.90 12.87
C PRO A 221 -13.91 6.03 13.26
N VAL A 222 -13.59 5.90 14.54
CA VAL A 222 -12.37 5.21 15.03
C VAL A 222 -12.32 3.73 14.67
N GLN A 223 -13.47 3.04 14.61
CA GLN A 223 -13.54 1.65 14.17
C GLN A 223 -13.16 1.53 12.67
N ARG A 224 -13.56 2.51 11.84
CA ARG A 224 -13.18 2.54 10.43
C ARG A 224 -11.69 2.81 10.27
N TYR A 225 -11.11 3.76 11.02
CA TYR A 225 -9.67 4.04 10.98
C TYR A 225 -8.85 2.81 11.37
N TYR A 226 -9.30 2.05 12.37
CA TYR A 226 -8.64 0.80 12.77
C TYR A 226 -8.66 -0.24 11.63
N ARG A 227 -9.81 -0.44 10.98
CA ARG A 227 -9.93 -1.36 9.84
C ARG A 227 -9.11 -0.90 8.64
N ASP A 228 -9.09 0.39 8.36
CA ASP A 228 -8.38 0.98 7.24
C ASP A 228 -6.86 0.96 7.44
N ALA A 229 -6.37 1.17 8.66
CA ALA A 229 -4.95 1.15 8.97
C ALA A 229 -4.31 -0.22 8.70
N ARG A 230 -5.04 -1.32 8.93
CA ARG A 230 -4.46 -2.67 8.88
C ARG A 230 -3.83 -3.04 7.55
N ILE A 231 -4.40 -2.60 6.43
CA ILE A 231 -3.88 -2.94 5.09
C ILE A 231 -2.50 -2.31 4.83
N THR A 232 -2.17 -1.20 5.50
CA THR A 232 -0.91 -0.47 5.27
C THR A 232 0.33 -1.29 5.62
N GLN A 233 0.20 -2.34 6.44
CA GLN A 233 1.28 -3.30 6.73
C GLN A 233 1.42 -4.39 5.67
N ILE A 234 0.42 -4.58 4.80
CA ILE A 234 0.33 -5.72 3.88
C ILE A 234 0.71 -5.31 2.45
N TYR A 235 0.06 -4.29 1.88
CA TYR A 235 0.33 -3.90 0.50
C TYR A 235 1.57 -3.01 0.36
N GLU A 236 2.00 -2.76 -0.88
CA GLU A 236 3.24 -2.03 -1.22
C GLU A 236 4.49 -2.60 -0.52
N GLY A 237 4.48 -3.94 -0.39
CA GLY A 237 5.49 -4.71 0.33
C GLY A 237 5.17 -4.87 1.81
N ALA A 238 4.87 -6.11 2.21
CA ALA A 238 4.55 -6.44 3.61
C ALA A 238 5.67 -6.01 4.57
N SER A 239 5.34 -5.85 5.86
CA SER A 239 6.30 -5.42 6.90
C SER A 239 7.55 -6.29 6.92
N GLU A 240 7.43 -7.59 6.65
CA GLU A 240 8.54 -8.54 6.55
C GLU A 240 9.47 -8.20 5.38
N ILE A 241 8.91 -7.81 4.23
CA ILE A 241 9.68 -7.40 3.06
C ILE A 241 10.43 -6.09 3.34
N GLN A 242 9.81 -5.13 4.05
CA GLN A 242 10.51 -3.90 4.44
C GLN A 242 11.72 -4.22 5.33
N ARG A 243 11.56 -5.12 6.31
CA ARG A 243 12.68 -5.56 7.18
C ARG A 243 13.82 -6.22 6.39
N LEU A 244 13.49 -7.08 5.42
CA LEU A 244 14.50 -7.70 4.55
C LEU A 244 15.26 -6.68 3.71
N LEU A 245 14.57 -5.65 3.20
CA LEU A 245 15.20 -4.59 2.42
C LEU A 245 16.13 -3.74 3.28
N ILE A 246 15.68 -3.31 4.46
CA ILE A 246 16.49 -2.56 5.42
C ILE A 246 17.73 -3.37 5.80
N ALA A 247 17.56 -4.65 6.18
CA ALA A 247 18.67 -5.52 6.57
C ALA A 247 19.69 -5.71 5.45
N ARG A 248 19.24 -5.74 4.19
CA ARG A 248 20.13 -5.81 3.03
C ARG A 248 21.00 -4.56 2.88
N GLU A 249 20.40 -3.39 3.04
CA GLU A 249 21.11 -2.12 2.94
C GLU A 249 22.12 -1.92 4.10
N LEU A 250 21.84 -2.46 5.28
CA LEU A 250 22.78 -2.42 6.42
C LEU A 250 24.12 -3.11 6.15
N LYS A 251 24.19 -4.06 5.19
CA LYS A 251 25.46 -4.69 4.78
C LYS A 251 26.43 -3.71 4.14
N HIS A 252 25.94 -2.59 3.66
CA HIS A 252 26.72 -1.52 3.03
C HIS A 252 26.85 -0.28 3.92
N TYR A 253 26.36 -0.36 5.17
CA TYR A 253 26.42 0.74 6.11
C TYR A 253 27.85 0.91 6.63
N ALA A 254 28.48 2.05 6.29
CA ALA A 254 29.77 2.41 6.86
C ALA A 254 29.56 2.94 8.28
N LEU A 255 30.30 2.38 9.25
CA LEU A 255 30.37 2.87 10.63
C LEU A 255 31.36 4.02 10.70
#